data_c659ef26f59344b4876d6f8ef5790ba2
#
_entry.id   c659ef26f59344b4876d6f8ef5790ba2
#
_cell.length_a   1.000
_cell.length_b   1.000
_cell.length_c   1.000
_cell.angle_alpha   90.00
_cell.angle_beta   90.00
_cell.angle_gamma   90.00
#
_symmetry.space_group_name_H-M   'P 1'
#
loop_
_entity.id
_entity.type
_entity.pdbx_description
1 polymer ?
#
loop_
_entity_poly.entity_id
_entity_poly.type
_entity_poly.pdbx_seq_one_letter_code
_entity_poly.pdbx_strand_id
1 'polypeptide(L)' 'MKTQADVRNAFWLTFFVEGKPREYRGKTQNQLPCDLRCAFVDFVDHLQKEGTISESLAARVTL' A
#
# COMPACT_ATOMS: atom_id res chain seq x y z
N MET A 1 1.35 1.11 12.55
CA MET A 1 1.80 0.12 11.54
C MET A 1 3.31 -0.01 11.61
N LYS A 2 3.81 -1.22 11.69
CA LYS A 2 5.25 -1.45 11.89
C LYS A 2 5.92 -2.18 10.73
N THR A 3 5.16 -2.87 9.89
CA THR A 3 5.72 -3.67 8.80
C THR A 3 5.14 -3.27 7.45
N GLN A 4 5.83 -3.66 6.38
CA GLN A 4 5.32 -3.43 5.03
C GLN A 4 3.99 -4.15 4.81
N ALA A 5 3.83 -5.33 5.40
CA ALA A 5 2.58 -6.08 5.28
C ALA A 5 1.42 -5.32 5.92
N ASP A 6 1.65 -4.67 7.06
CA ASP A 6 0.62 -3.87 7.71
C ASP A 6 0.15 -2.72 6.81
N VAL A 7 1.09 -2.05 6.16
CA VAL A 7 0.77 -0.94 5.26
C VAL A 7 -0.02 -1.45 4.05
N ARG A 8 0.42 -2.54 3.44
CA ARG A 8 -0.28 -3.12 2.29
C ARG A 8 -1.69 -3.55 2.64
N ASN A 9 -1.86 -4.21 3.77
CA ASN A 9 -3.19 -4.64 4.20
C ASN A 9 -4.12 -3.46 4.44
N ALA A 10 -3.60 -2.40 5.07
CA ALA A 10 -4.38 -1.20 5.31
C ALA A 10 -4.81 -0.55 4.00
N PHE A 11 -3.91 -0.51 3.01
CA PHE A 11 -4.23 0.03 1.69
C PHE A 11 -5.36 -0.74 1.03
N TRP A 12 -5.25 -2.08 0.98
CA TRP A 12 -6.27 -2.89 0.33
C TRP A 12 -7.62 -2.77 1.02
N LEU A 13 -7.66 -2.75 2.35
CA LEU A 13 -8.91 -2.61 3.09
C LEU A 13 -9.52 -1.22 2.94
N THR A 14 -8.70 -0.20 2.75
CA THR A 14 -9.19 1.17 2.57
C THR A 14 -9.84 1.36 1.20
N PHE A 15 -9.24 0.81 0.15
CA PHE A 15 -9.71 1.00 -1.22
C PHE A 15 -10.61 -0.13 -1.72
N PHE A 16 -10.58 -1.28 -1.07
CA PHE A 16 -11.38 -2.45 -1.47
C PHE A 16 -12.00 -3.06 -0.23
N VAL A 17 -13.31 -3.01 -0.12
CA VAL A 17 -14.05 -3.46 1.07
C VAL A 17 -13.70 -4.90 1.47
N GLU A 18 -13.48 -5.77 0.51
CA GLU A 18 -13.18 -7.18 0.75
C GLU A 18 -11.69 -7.49 0.80
N GLY A 19 -10.84 -6.45 0.79
CA GLY A 19 -9.39 -6.62 0.75
C GLY A 19 -8.88 -6.77 -0.68
N LYS A 20 -7.67 -7.31 -0.83
CA LYS A 20 -7.02 -7.40 -2.13
C LYS A 20 -7.84 -8.22 -3.13
N PRO A 21 -8.23 -7.65 -4.29
CA PRO A 21 -8.98 -8.38 -5.30
C PRO A 21 -8.24 -9.60 -5.80
N ARG A 22 -9.00 -10.66 -6.12
CA ARG A 22 -8.41 -11.90 -6.60
C ARG A 22 -7.54 -11.69 -7.84
N GLU A 23 -7.93 -10.81 -8.73
CA GLU A 23 -7.21 -10.52 -9.97
C GLU A 23 -5.81 -9.95 -9.74
N TYR A 24 -5.55 -9.39 -8.56
CA TYR A 24 -4.25 -8.82 -8.21
C TYR A 24 -3.40 -9.72 -7.34
N ARG A 25 -3.95 -10.85 -6.90
CA ARG A 25 -3.20 -11.78 -6.06
C ARG A 25 -2.06 -12.42 -6.84
N GLY A 26 -0.90 -12.51 -6.20
CA GLY A 26 0.28 -13.11 -6.82
C GLY A 26 1.02 -12.20 -7.78
N LYS A 27 0.55 -10.96 -7.98
CA LYS A 27 1.22 -10.01 -8.85
C LYS A 27 2.18 -9.12 -8.08
N THR A 28 3.30 -8.80 -8.71
CA THR A 28 4.26 -7.84 -8.15
C THR A 28 3.80 -6.42 -8.45
N GLN A 29 4.46 -5.44 -7.80
CA GLN A 29 4.13 -4.04 -8.02
C GLN A 29 4.17 -3.65 -9.49
N ASN A 30 5.17 -4.15 -10.23
CA ASN A 30 5.32 -3.81 -11.65
C ASN A 30 4.22 -4.38 -12.54
N GLN A 31 3.51 -5.40 -12.07
CA GLN A 31 2.43 -6.04 -12.82
C GLN A 31 1.07 -5.41 -12.53
N LEU A 32 1.00 -4.49 -11.58
CA LEU A 32 -0.25 -3.84 -11.21
C LEU A 32 -0.49 -2.58 -12.05
N PRO A 33 -1.77 -2.16 -12.23
CA PRO A 33 -2.07 -0.95 -12.96
C PRO A 33 -1.36 0.28 -12.40
N CYS A 34 -0.98 1.20 -13.28
CA CYS A 34 -0.29 2.42 -12.89
C CYS A 34 -1.11 3.26 -11.89
N ASP A 35 -2.42 3.38 -12.13
CA ASP A 35 -3.30 4.14 -11.26
C ASP A 35 -3.28 3.58 -9.83
N LEU A 36 -3.26 2.27 -9.71
CA LEU A 36 -3.23 1.62 -8.41
C LEU A 36 -1.91 1.88 -7.70
N ARG A 37 -0.79 1.84 -8.43
CA ARG A 37 0.51 2.14 -7.85
C ARG A 37 0.61 3.58 -7.37
N CYS A 38 0.06 4.51 -8.15
CA CYS A 38 0.03 5.92 -7.76
C CYS A 38 -0.82 6.13 -6.51
N ALA A 39 -1.97 5.47 -6.44
CA ALA A 39 -2.82 5.54 -5.25
C ALA A 39 -2.10 5.00 -4.01
N PHE A 40 -1.32 3.93 -4.17
CA PHE A 40 -0.54 3.38 -3.07
C PHE A 40 0.52 4.36 -2.58
N VAL A 41 1.23 5.01 -3.50
CA VAL A 41 2.25 6.00 -3.14
C VAL A 41 1.61 7.15 -2.36
N ASP A 42 0.47 7.66 -2.81
CA ASP A 42 -0.24 8.72 -2.12
C ASP A 42 -0.69 8.28 -0.72
N PHE A 43 -1.17 7.04 -0.61
CA PHE A 43 -1.59 6.48 0.67
C PHE A 43 -0.42 6.40 1.65
N VAL A 44 0.73 5.91 1.19
CA VAL A 44 1.94 5.81 2.02
C VAL A 44 2.41 7.19 2.47
N ASP A 45 2.41 8.16 1.57
CA ASP A 45 2.80 9.53 1.89
C ASP A 45 1.89 10.12 2.97
N HIS A 46 0.60 9.88 2.84
CA HIS A 46 -0.39 10.33 3.82
C HIS A 46 -0.12 9.73 5.21
N LEU A 47 0.15 8.43 5.27
CA LEU A 47 0.46 7.76 6.53
C LEU A 47 1.72 8.31 7.17
N GLN A 48 2.73 8.63 6.36
CA GLN A 48 3.96 9.20 6.86
C GLN A 48 3.72 10.59 7.45
N LYS A 49 2.95 11.42 6.76
CA LYS A 49 2.64 12.78 7.22
C LYS A 49 1.86 12.77 8.51
N GLU A 50 1.01 11.78 8.72
CA GLU A 50 0.24 11.64 9.96
C GLU A 50 1.07 11.02 11.09
N GLY A 51 2.27 10.54 10.79
CA GLY A 51 3.10 9.88 11.78
C GLY A 51 2.70 8.44 12.07
N THR A 52 1.81 7.86 11.26
CA THR A 52 1.36 6.47 11.43
C THR A 52 2.47 5.48 11.12
N ILE A 53 3.33 5.81 10.15
CA ILE A 53 4.49 5.01 9.80
C ILE A 53 5.74 5.89 9.80
N SER A 54 6.90 5.24 9.96
CA SER A 54 8.17 5.97 9.93
C SER A 54 8.57 6.30 8.50
N GLU A 55 9.44 7.28 8.36
CA GLU A 55 10.01 7.65 7.06
C GLU A 55 10.76 6.46 6.44
N SER A 56 11.47 5.71 7.28
CA SER A 56 12.21 4.54 6.85
C SER A 56 11.29 3.47 6.25
N LEU A 57 10.16 3.22 6.90
CA LEU A 57 9.18 2.25 6.40
C LEU A 57 8.53 2.76 5.11
N ALA A 58 8.17 4.05 5.06
CA ALA A 58 7.58 4.65 3.88
C ALA A 58 8.48 4.53 2.65
N ALA A 59 9.79 4.63 2.85
CA ALA A 59 10.76 4.54 1.75
C ALA A 59 10.92 3.12 1.21
N ARG A 60 10.57 2.09 2.01
CA ARG A 60 10.80 0.69 1.65
C ARG A 60 9.55 -0.05 1.20
N VAL A 61 8.38 0.42 1.60
CA VAL A 61 7.15 -0.35 1.35
C VAL A 61 6.77 -0.33 -0.13
N THR A 62 6.38 -1.49 -0.64
CA THR A 62 5.90 -1.65 -2.02
C THR A 62 4.65 -2.53 -2.01
N LEU A 63 3.91 -2.46 -3.07
CA LEU A 63 2.73 -3.32 -3.22
C LEU A 63 3.14 -4.81 -3.42
#